data_e48e4ee9e13390ccde1485cc16cd6a8d
#
_entry.id   e48e4ee9e13390ccde1485cc16cd6a8d
#
_cell.length_a   1.000
_cell.length_b   1.000
_cell.length_c   1.000
_cell.angle_alpha   90.00
_cell.angle_beta   90.00
_cell.angle_gamma   90.00
#
_symmetry.space_group_name_H-M   'P 1'
#
loop_
_entity.id
_entity.type
_entity.pdbx_description
1 polymer ?
#
loop_
_entity_poly.entity_id
_entity_poly.type
_entity_poly.pdbx_seq_one_letter_code
_entity_poly.pdbx_strand_id
1 'polypeptide(L)'
;MKCKLTPGLSSGDWNEFCSRFHFPPDDLPHIQAIYTALLPLVESYAYYSLDQDLDGVSLPHYAYGFVTLGNGVDELSELYLNHEQIQEAYIVDCISLMLLSKAYEEIAHVVERQSRLYLAELSF
;
A
#
# COMPACT_ATOMS: atom_id res chain seq x y z
N MET A 1 12.15 -12.95 -4.71
CA MET A 1 11.71 -13.22 -3.33
C MET A 1 10.31 -12.70 -3.13
N LYS A 2 9.57 -13.34 -2.27
CA LYS A 2 8.19 -12.98 -1.94
C LYS A 2 8.09 -12.68 -0.45
N CYS A 3 7.45 -11.59 -0.10
CA CYS A 3 7.28 -11.16 1.28
C CYS A 3 5.82 -10.80 1.54
N LYS A 4 5.24 -11.36 2.60
CA LYS A 4 3.90 -10.97 3.03
C LYS A 4 3.97 -9.64 3.78
N LEU A 5 3.07 -8.73 3.43
CA LEU A 5 2.99 -7.40 4.01
C LEU A 5 1.67 -7.23 4.77
N THR A 6 1.70 -6.36 5.77
CA THR A 6 0.52 -6.05 6.58
C THR A 6 0.31 -4.53 6.63
N PRO A 7 0.01 -3.91 5.49
CA PRO A 7 -0.22 -2.47 5.48
C PRO A 7 -1.48 -2.11 6.26
N GLY A 8 -1.44 -0.97 6.91
CA GLY A 8 -2.58 -0.47 7.67
C GLY A 8 -2.46 1.03 7.91
N LEU A 9 -3.58 1.65 8.23
CA LEU A 9 -3.66 3.07 8.53
C LEU A 9 -3.80 3.26 10.04
N SER A 10 -2.98 4.14 10.59
CA SER A 10 -3.04 4.53 12.00
C SER A 10 -3.99 5.71 12.20
N SER A 11 -4.26 6.04 13.46
CA SER A 11 -5.11 7.19 13.79
C SER A 11 -4.58 8.51 13.23
N GLY A 12 -3.26 8.66 13.11
CA GLY A 12 -2.66 9.85 12.54
C GLY A 12 -2.77 9.96 11.02
N ASP A 13 -3.01 8.84 10.34
CA ASP A 13 -3.09 8.83 8.87
C ASP A 13 -4.40 9.42 8.35
N TRP A 14 -5.45 9.45 9.15
CA TRP A 14 -6.77 9.87 8.70
C TRP A 14 -6.87 11.36 8.37
N ASN A 15 -6.13 12.19 9.09
CA ASN A 15 -6.08 13.62 8.78
C ASN A 15 -5.42 13.85 7.42
N GLU A 16 -4.33 13.16 7.16
CA GLU A 16 -3.67 13.20 5.86
C GLU A 16 -4.58 12.67 4.75
N PHE A 17 -5.30 11.57 5.02
CA PHE A 17 -6.24 10.99 4.07
C PHE A 17 -7.31 12.00 3.65
N CYS A 18 -7.97 12.63 4.61
CA CYS A 18 -9.02 13.60 4.32
C CYS A 18 -8.48 14.81 3.56
N SER A 19 -7.29 15.29 3.92
CA SER A 19 -6.64 16.39 3.24
C SER A 19 -6.24 16.04 1.81
N ARG A 20 -5.62 14.87 1.62
CA ARG A 20 -5.11 14.42 0.33
C ARG A 20 -6.22 14.16 -0.68
N PHE A 21 -7.33 13.58 -0.25
CA PHE A 21 -8.43 13.19 -1.12
C PHE A 21 -9.64 14.11 -1.05
N HIS A 22 -9.51 15.23 -0.34
CA HIS A 22 -10.53 16.28 -0.26
C HIS A 22 -11.86 15.82 0.35
N PHE A 23 -11.79 14.99 1.38
CA PHE A 23 -12.97 14.60 2.14
C PHE A 23 -13.20 15.53 3.33
N PRO A 24 -14.44 15.96 3.57
CA PRO A 24 -14.75 16.69 4.81
C PRO A 24 -14.57 15.79 6.04
N PRO A 25 -14.15 16.33 7.18
CA PRO A 25 -13.97 15.52 8.39
C PRO A 25 -15.24 14.79 8.85
N ASP A 26 -16.41 15.31 8.51
CA ASP A 26 -17.69 14.70 8.86
C ASP A 26 -17.91 13.34 8.15
N ASP A 27 -17.23 13.08 7.04
CA ASP A 27 -17.30 11.81 6.32
C ASP A 27 -16.42 10.73 6.93
N LEU A 28 -15.56 11.08 7.88
CA LEU A 28 -14.56 10.15 8.44
C LEU A 28 -15.17 8.89 9.05
N PRO A 29 -16.28 8.93 9.82
CA PRO A 29 -16.87 7.70 10.33
C PRO A 29 -17.29 6.74 9.23
N HIS A 30 -17.84 7.25 8.13
CA HIS A 30 -18.22 6.45 6.97
C HIS A 30 -17.00 5.85 6.28
N ILE A 31 -15.96 6.65 6.09
CA ILE A 31 -14.69 6.21 5.49
C ILE A 31 -14.06 5.10 6.34
N GLN A 32 -14.03 5.27 7.65
CA GLN A 32 -13.48 4.27 8.56
C GLN A 32 -14.28 2.97 8.57
N ALA A 33 -15.60 3.06 8.40
CA ALA A 33 -16.45 1.87 8.28
C ALA A 33 -16.10 1.08 7.01
N ILE A 34 -15.85 1.76 5.89
CA ILE A 34 -15.41 1.13 4.65
C ILE A 34 -14.02 0.52 4.83
N TYR A 35 -13.11 1.21 5.49
CA TYR A 35 -11.78 0.69 5.80
C TYR A 35 -11.86 -0.60 6.62
N THR A 36 -12.73 -0.65 7.62
CA THR A 36 -12.94 -1.82 8.45
C THR A 36 -13.45 -3.01 7.64
N ALA A 37 -14.32 -2.75 6.65
CA ALA A 37 -14.80 -3.79 5.74
C ALA A 37 -13.73 -4.25 4.75
N LEU A 38 -12.86 -3.33 4.31
CA LEU A 38 -11.83 -3.59 3.32
C LEU A 38 -10.64 -4.37 3.89
N LEU A 39 -10.22 -4.02 5.09
CA LEU A 39 -8.96 -4.52 5.67
C LEU A 39 -8.85 -6.05 5.70
N PRO A 40 -9.89 -6.82 6.08
CA PRO A 40 -9.82 -8.27 6.05
C PRO A 40 -9.67 -8.86 4.65
N LEU A 41 -9.98 -8.11 3.61
CA LEU A 41 -9.89 -8.55 2.21
C LEU A 41 -8.51 -8.27 1.60
N VAL A 42 -7.67 -7.51 2.30
CA VAL A 42 -6.34 -7.19 1.79
C VAL A 42 -5.41 -8.37 2.00
N GLU A 43 -4.81 -8.82 0.90
CA GLU A 43 -3.75 -9.83 0.89
C GLU A 43 -2.54 -9.22 0.20
N SER A 44 -1.69 -8.55 0.97
CA SER A 44 -0.58 -7.79 0.43
C SER A 44 0.69 -8.61 0.40
N TYR A 45 1.33 -8.63 -0.76
CA TYR A 45 2.62 -9.26 -0.97
C TYR A 45 3.52 -8.34 -1.77
N ALA A 46 4.81 -8.42 -1.47
CA ALA A 46 5.84 -7.83 -2.29
C ALA A 46 6.62 -8.94 -3.00
N TYR A 47 6.88 -8.73 -4.27
CA TYR A 47 7.75 -9.58 -5.08
C TYR A 47 8.95 -8.73 -5.50
N TYR A 48 10.15 -9.13 -5.10
CA TYR A 48 11.32 -8.29 -5.31
C TYR A 48 12.56 -9.12 -5.54
N SER A 49 13.54 -8.50 -6.19
CA SER A 49 14.88 -9.05 -6.31
C SER A 49 15.91 -7.97 -5.98
N LEU A 50 17.05 -8.40 -5.46
CA LEU A 50 18.17 -7.53 -5.17
C LEU A 50 19.20 -7.73 -6.28
N ASP A 51 19.57 -6.64 -6.94
CA ASP A 51 20.65 -6.66 -7.90
C ASP A 51 21.95 -6.41 -7.14
N GLN A 52 22.80 -7.42 -7.10
CA GLN A 52 24.11 -7.36 -6.45
C GLN A 52 25.19 -7.44 -7.51
N ASP A 53 26.18 -6.59 -7.37
CA ASP A 53 27.36 -6.65 -8.23
C ASP A 53 28.16 -7.91 -7.91
N LEU A 54 28.24 -8.80 -8.88
CA LEU A 54 28.96 -10.07 -8.76
C LEU A 54 30.49 -9.89 -8.75
N ASP A 55 30.98 -8.74 -9.19
CA ASP A 55 32.42 -8.48 -9.30
C ASP A 55 33.03 -7.89 -8.05
N GLY A 56 32.24 -7.69 -7.01
CA GLY A 56 32.72 -7.13 -5.74
C GLY A 56 33.10 -5.65 -5.80
N VAL A 57 32.81 -4.99 -6.92
CA VAL A 57 33.03 -3.55 -7.06
C VAL A 57 31.87 -2.84 -6.38
N SER A 58 32.18 -1.78 -5.64
CA SER A 58 31.19 -1.00 -4.90
C SER A 58 30.33 -0.16 -5.86
N LEU A 59 29.39 -0.80 -6.54
CA LEU A 59 28.41 -0.13 -7.39
C LEU A 59 27.09 0.00 -6.65
N PRO A 60 26.21 0.91 -7.07
CA PRO A 60 24.90 1.02 -6.47
C PRO A 60 24.15 -0.31 -6.61
N HIS A 61 23.60 -0.76 -5.50
CA HIS A 61 22.74 -1.94 -5.48
C HIS A 61 21.30 -1.49 -5.71
N TYR A 62 20.59 -2.24 -6.52
CA TYR A 62 19.20 -1.95 -6.84
C TYR A 62 18.30 -3.05 -6.29
N ALA A 63 17.20 -2.63 -5.70
CA ALA A 63 16.10 -3.51 -5.38
C ALA A 63 14.93 -3.14 -6.28
N TYR A 64 14.37 -4.10 -6.98
CA TYR A 64 13.19 -3.86 -7.79
C TYR A 64 12.19 -4.99 -7.65
N GLY A 65 10.95 -4.62 -7.86
CA GLY A 65 9.84 -5.53 -7.68
C GLY A 65 8.54 -4.78 -7.74
N PHE A 66 7.51 -5.42 -7.26
CA PHE A 66 6.19 -4.80 -7.18
C PHE A 66 5.46 -5.26 -5.94
N VAL A 67 4.48 -4.47 -5.54
CA VAL A 67 3.61 -4.73 -4.40
C VAL A 67 2.18 -4.90 -4.90
N THR A 68 1.47 -5.85 -4.33
CA THR A 68 0.04 -6.04 -4.59
C THR A 68 -0.75 -6.02 -3.28
N LEU A 69 -1.99 -5.57 -3.35
CA LEU A 69 -2.94 -5.65 -2.24
C LEU A 69 -3.88 -6.85 -2.35
N GLY A 70 -3.77 -7.61 -3.46
CA GLY A 70 -4.65 -8.75 -3.72
C GLY A 70 -5.93 -8.36 -4.44
N ASN A 71 -6.71 -9.35 -4.82
CA ASN A 71 -7.91 -9.16 -5.62
C ASN A 71 -9.14 -8.69 -4.83
N GLY A 72 -9.13 -8.88 -3.50
CA GLY A 72 -10.29 -8.53 -2.67
C GLY A 72 -10.64 -7.05 -2.69
N VAL A 73 -9.65 -6.18 -2.88
CA VAL A 73 -9.84 -4.74 -3.00
C VAL A 73 -10.66 -4.40 -4.24
N ASP A 74 -10.28 -4.97 -5.38
CA ASP A 74 -10.99 -4.74 -6.64
C ASP A 74 -12.40 -5.33 -6.60
N GLU A 75 -12.57 -6.49 -5.98
CA GLU A 75 -13.86 -7.12 -5.81
C GLU A 75 -14.81 -6.26 -4.98
N LEU A 76 -14.32 -5.65 -3.91
CA LEU A 76 -15.14 -4.75 -3.08
C LEU A 76 -15.51 -3.49 -3.85
N SER A 77 -14.58 -2.90 -4.59
CA SER A 77 -14.86 -1.73 -5.41
C SER A 77 -15.92 -2.03 -6.47
N GLU A 78 -15.81 -3.17 -7.15
CA GLU A 78 -16.81 -3.61 -8.14
C GLU A 78 -18.17 -3.86 -7.50
N LEU A 79 -18.20 -4.44 -6.29
CA LEU A 79 -19.45 -4.67 -5.56
C LEU A 79 -20.19 -3.35 -5.31
N TYR A 80 -19.46 -2.32 -4.87
CA TYR A 80 -20.06 -1.01 -4.66
C TYR A 80 -20.56 -0.39 -5.97
N LEU A 81 -19.77 -0.49 -7.04
CA LEU A 81 -20.18 0.03 -8.35
C LEU A 81 -21.43 -0.68 -8.89
N ASN A 82 -21.53 -1.99 -8.71
CA ASN A 82 -22.69 -2.77 -9.16
C ASN A 82 -23.96 -2.44 -8.40
N HIS A 83 -23.83 -1.85 -7.21
CA HIS A 83 -24.97 -1.38 -6.40
C HIS A 83 -25.15 0.14 -6.48
N GLU A 84 -24.57 0.78 -7.50
CA GLU A 84 -24.66 2.23 -7.72
C GLU A 84 -24.09 3.06 -6.57
N GLN A 85 -23.19 2.49 -5.78
CA GLN A 85 -22.50 3.16 -4.67
C GLN A 85 -21.15 3.69 -5.15
N ILE A 86 -21.19 4.71 -6.00
CA ILE A 86 -20.00 5.26 -6.67
C ILE A 86 -19.06 5.93 -5.67
N GLN A 87 -19.62 6.65 -4.69
CA GLN A 87 -18.81 7.31 -3.67
C GLN A 87 -18.04 6.30 -2.82
N GLU A 88 -18.69 5.21 -2.43
CA GLU A 88 -18.07 4.14 -1.65
C GLU A 88 -16.96 3.45 -2.43
N ALA A 89 -17.18 3.19 -3.73
CA ALA A 89 -16.15 2.65 -4.60
C ALA A 89 -14.94 3.59 -4.70
N TYR A 90 -15.19 4.88 -4.82
CA TYR A 90 -14.11 5.89 -4.83
C TYR A 90 -13.33 5.89 -3.51
N ILE A 91 -14.02 5.76 -2.38
CA ILE A 91 -13.36 5.69 -1.06
C ILE A 91 -12.47 4.45 -0.98
N VAL A 92 -12.93 3.30 -1.49
CA VAL A 92 -12.10 2.09 -1.56
C VAL A 92 -10.82 2.36 -2.35
N ASP A 93 -10.92 3.01 -3.49
CA ASP A 93 -9.76 3.32 -4.33
C ASP A 93 -8.79 4.25 -3.61
N CYS A 94 -9.29 5.25 -2.90
CA CYS A 94 -8.45 6.18 -2.13
C CYS A 94 -7.74 5.46 -0.98
N ILE A 95 -8.46 4.62 -0.23
CA ILE A 95 -7.85 3.83 0.86
C ILE A 95 -6.78 2.91 0.30
N SER A 96 -7.03 2.30 -0.86
CA SER A 96 -6.09 1.40 -1.51
C SER A 96 -4.79 2.11 -1.88
N LEU A 97 -4.85 3.34 -2.35
CA LEU A 97 -3.66 4.14 -2.63
C LEU A 97 -2.83 4.39 -1.37
N MET A 98 -3.48 4.71 -0.25
CA MET A 98 -2.78 4.89 1.02
C MET A 98 -2.18 3.58 1.53
N LEU A 99 -2.92 2.48 1.45
CA LEU A 99 -2.40 1.16 1.83
C LEU A 99 -1.22 0.75 0.97
N LEU A 100 -1.28 1.03 -0.32
CA LEU A 100 -0.17 0.73 -1.22
C LEU A 100 1.08 1.50 -0.84
N SER A 101 0.95 2.78 -0.49
CA SER A 101 2.07 3.58 0.02
C SER A 101 2.66 2.97 1.29
N LYS A 102 1.81 2.53 2.22
CA LYS A 102 2.28 1.88 3.46
C LYS A 102 2.98 0.56 3.17
N ALA A 103 2.49 -0.21 2.21
CA ALA A 103 3.11 -1.46 1.80
C ALA A 103 4.50 -1.22 1.20
N TYR A 104 4.67 -0.18 0.39
CA TYR A 104 5.98 0.19 -0.15
C TYR A 104 6.95 0.63 0.95
N GLU A 105 6.50 1.38 1.94
CA GLU A 105 7.32 1.72 3.10
C GLU A 105 7.76 0.46 3.86
N GLU A 106 6.85 -0.49 4.04
CA GLU A 106 7.13 -1.73 4.74
C GLU A 106 8.20 -2.56 3.99
N ILE A 107 8.06 -2.72 2.67
CA ILE A 107 9.04 -3.47 1.90
C ILE A 107 10.40 -2.78 1.86
N ALA A 108 10.44 -1.45 1.85
CA ALA A 108 11.68 -0.72 1.94
C ALA A 108 12.45 -1.07 3.22
N HIS A 109 11.77 -1.13 4.36
CA HIS A 109 12.39 -1.53 5.62
C HIS A 109 12.86 -2.99 5.60
N VAL A 110 12.09 -3.89 4.99
CA VAL A 110 12.50 -5.30 4.85
C VAL A 110 13.77 -5.41 4.02
N VAL A 111 13.85 -4.71 2.90
CA VAL A 111 15.02 -4.71 2.02
C VAL A 111 16.24 -4.14 2.72
N GLU A 112 16.09 -3.04 3.45
CA GLU A 112 17.17 -2.46 4.23
C GLU A 112 17.74 -3.44 5.26
N ARG A 113 16.86 -4.13 5.98
CA ARG A 113 17.29 -5.11 6.99
C ARG A 113 18.00 -6.31 6.38
N GLN A 114 17.54 -6.78 5.22
CA GLN A 114 18.13 -7.94 4.55
C GLN A 114 19.45 -7.64 3.89
N SER A 115 19.56 -6.48 3.25
CA SER A 115 20.76 -6.11 2.49
C SER A 115 21.79 -5.36 3.32
N ARG A 116 21.39 -4.83 4.48
CA ARG A 116 22.17 -3.91 5.32
C ARG A 116 22.55 -2.63 4.57
N LEU A 117 21.75 -2.27 3.57
CA LEU A 117 21.89 -1.06 2.79
C LEU A 117 20.67 -0.19 2.96
N TYR A 118 20.88 1.11 2.91
CA TYR A 118 19.77 2.06 2.90
C TYR A 118 19.31 2.26 1.47
N LEU A 119 17.99 2.32 1.29
CA LEU A 119 17.44 2.70 0.01
C LEU A 119 17.56 4.21 -0.15
N ALA A 120 18.30 4.64 -1.16
CA ALA A 120 18.48 6.06 -1.44
C ALA A 120 17.23 6.67 -2.06
N GLU A 121 16.48 5.88 -2.79
CA GLU A 121 15.29 6.32 -3.51
C GLU A 121 14.29 5.16 -3.61
N LEU A 122 13.03 5.48 -3.37
CA LEU A 122 11.93 4.55 -3.55
C LEU A 122 11.04 5.08 -4.66
N SER A 123 10.95 4.33 -5.76
CA SER A 123 10.17 4.70 -6.94
C SER A 123 9.01 3.72 -7.13
N PHE A 124 7.84 4.27 -7.32
CA PHE A 124 6.62 3.48 -7.48
C PHE A 124 6.26 3.23 -8.93
#